data_52dea929a24b16253f85cc22e26a1969
#
_entry.id   52dea929a24b16253f85cc22e26a1969
#
_cell.length_a   1.000
_cell.length_b   1.000
_cell.length_c   1.000
_cell.angle_alpha   90.00
_cell.angle_beta   90.00
_cell.angle_gamma   90.00
#
_symmetry.space_group_name_H-M   'P 1'
#
loop_
_entity.id
_entity.type
_entity.pdbx_description
1 polymer ?
#
loop_
_entity_poly.entity_id
_entity_poly.type
_entity_poly.pdbx_seq_one_letter_code
_entity_poly.pdbx_strand_id
1 'polypeptide(L)'
;MTTLLAPLFVLILAAGCSESPWNNPYPAAEAGSNTLYTSFSERPKHLDPVQSYAENEFAFIANIYQPPLQYHYLKRPYELIPFGAETVPVPVYLDAAGRRLPDSAPAERVAFSEYVITVKKGVLYQPHPALAVDEAGKPRYHALSEADLRNIDTLGDFRHTGSRELVAADYVHQIKRLAHPRLHSPILQLMGEYVVGLKELAAELGKAAAGLPEHAFIDLDPHALSGVRVIDRHTYAVRVRGKYPQFAYWLAMPFFAPVPPEADRFYGQRGLAQKNITLDWYPIGSGPYMLTVNNPNRQMVLERNPNYRGETYPVEGEPGDAERGLLKDAGKPLPFIERVVFSLEKEQIPYWNKFLQGYYDASGIASDTFDQAVQFSGQGDVTLSEDMVKRGISLQTSLATSVFYMGFNMLDPLVGGQGDDQMRERARKLRLAVTIAVDQEEFISIFRNGRGLPSHGPVPPGIFGYRDADAKGINPYVYEWRNGEPQ
;
A
#
# COMPACT_ATOMS: atom_id res chain seq x y z
N MET A 1 -12.31 -21.31 67.50
CA MET A 1 -12.68 -20.66 66.23
C MET A 1 -11.47 -20.38 65.29
N THR A 2 -10.39 -21.13 65.41
CA THR A 2 -9.10 -20.86 64.69
C THR A 2 -8.69 -21.94 63.68
N THR A 3 -9.46 -23.01 63.51
CA THR A 3 -9.08 -24.13 62.64
C THR A 3 -9.82 -24.23 61.32
N LEU A 4 -10.77 -23.36 61.03
CA LEU A 4 -11.53 -23.35 59.76
C LEU A 4 -11.04 -22.31 58.72
N LEU A 5 -10.14 -21.40 59.09
CA LEU A 5 -9.60 -20.39 58.18
C LEU A 5 -8.38 -20.85 57.37
N ALA A 6 -7.64 -21.85 57.85
CA ALA A 6 -6.45 -22.34 57.18
C ALA A 6 -6.74 -23.05 55.83
N PRO A 7 -7.77 -23.91 55.68
CA PRO A 7 -8.07 -24.55 54.41
C PRO A 7 -8.66 -23.58 53.37
N LEU A 8 -9.32 -22.48 53.78
CA LEU A 8 -9.87 -21.49 52.87
C LEU A 8 -8.75 -20.61 52.25
N PHE A 9 -7.68 -20.36 52.99
CA PHE A 9 -6.53 -19.59 52.45
C PHE A 9 -5.69 -20.41 51.45
N VAL A 10 -5.59 -21.74 51.63
CA VAL A 10 -4.90 -22.64 50.71
C VAL A 10 -5.72 -22.84 49.42
N LEU A 11 -7.06 -22.85 49.51
CA LEU A 11 -7.93 -22.91 48.32
C LEU A 11 -7.86 -21.62 47.48
N ILE A 12 -7.69 -20.47 48.10
CA ILE A 12 -7.56 -19.18 47.39
C ILE A 12 -6.18 -19.09 46.69
N LEU A 13 -5.12 -19.66 47.29
CA LEU A 13 -3.80 -19.71 46.68
C LEU A 13 -3.72 -20.74 45.52
N ALA A 14 -4.51 -21.82 45.57
CA ALA A 14 -4.57 -22.79 44.47
C ALA A 14 -5.40 -22.32 43.28
N ALA A 15 -6.32 -21.37 43.47
CA ALA A 15 -7.08 -20.75 42.35
C ALA A 15 -6.29 -19.70 41.57
N GLY A 16 -5.10 -19.31 42.04
CA GLY A 16 -4.23 -18.32 41.40
C GLY A 16 -3.28 -18.89 40.33
N CYS A 17 -3.21 -20.20 40.19
CA CYS A 17 -2.36 -20.87 39.17
C CYS A 17 -3.19 -21.52 38.09
N SER A 18 -4.14 -20.80 37.47
CA SER A 18 -4.59 -21.18 36.14
C SER A 18 -3.53 -20.71 35.17
N GLU A 19 -2.83 -21.63 34.58
CA GLU A 19 -1.90 -21.39 33.47
C GLU A 19 -2.65 -20.82 32.28
N SER A 20 -2.91 -19.51 32.31
CA SER A 20 -3.11 -18.79 31.07
C SER A 20 -1.69 -18.48 30.57
N PRO A 21 -1.21 -19.10 29.47
CA PRO A 21 0.16 -18.88 28.98
C PRO A 21 0.37 -17.48 28.45
N TRP A 22 -0.67 -16.67 28.42
CA TRP A 22 -0.69 -15.32 27.87
C TRP A 22 -1.18 -14.32 28.88
N ASN A 23 -0.41 -13.27 29.07
CA ASN A 23 -0.85 -12.09 29.80
C ASN A 23 -1.62 -11.17 28.85
N ASN A 24 -2.85 -11.55 28.50
CA ASN A 24 -3.69 -10.74 27.61
C ASN A 24 -3.97 -9.37 28.23
N PRO A 25 -3.47 -8.28 27.66
CA PRO A 25 -3.61 -6.92 28.17
C PRO A 25 -4.99 -6.30 27.96
N TYR A 26 -5.84 -6.96 27.17
CA TYR A 26 -7.14 -6.43 26.76
C TYR A 26 -8.24 -6.86 27.73
N PRO A 27 -9.28 -6.02 27.92
CA PRO A 27 -10.43 -6.39 28.75
C PRO A 27 -11.11 -7.67 28.27
N ALA A 28 -11.59 -8.49 29.21
CA ALA A 28 -12.30 -9.72 28.87
C ALA A 28 -13.53 -9.50 27.96
N ALA A 29 -14.13 -8.31 28.00
CA ALA A 29 -15.22 -7.92 27.10
C ALA A 29 -14.80 -7.82 25.64
N GLU A 30 -13.51 -7.63 25.35
CA GLU A 30 -12.96 -7.57 23.99
C GLU A 30 -12.57 -8.96 23.45
N ALA A 31 -12.52 -9.99 24.32
CA ALA A 31 -12.10 -11.33 23.91
C ALA A 31 -12.98 -11.97 22.81
N GLY A 32 -14.22 -11.50 22.68
CA GLY A 32 -15.13 -11.93 21.60
C GLY A 32 -15.18 -10.97 20.41
N SER A 33 -14.41 -9.88 20.43
CA SER A 33 -14.38 -8.93 19.33
C SER A 33 -13.53 -9.49 18.17
N ASN A 34 -14.00 -9.28 16.92
CA ASN A 34 -13.25 -9.64 15.74
C ASN A 34 -12.23 -8.52 15.42
N THR A 35 -11.24 -8.36 16.31
CA THR A 35 -10.22 -7.31 16.24
C THR A 35 -8.84 -7.93 16.04
N LEU A 36 -8.10 -7.42 15.06
CA LEU A 36 -6.69 -7.73 14.84
C LEU A 36 -5.82 -6.65 15.50
N TYR A 37 -4.94 -7.05 16.39
CA TYR A 37 -3.96 -6.18 17.02
C TYR A 37 -2.59 -6.35 16.37
N THR A 38 -2.05 -5.26 15.82
CA THR A 38 -0.76 -5.24 15.12
C THR A 38 0.01 -3.96 15.43
N SER A 39 1.12 -3.74 14.76
CA SER A 39 1.96 -2.56 14.98
C SER A 39 2.38 -1.90 13.68
N PHE A 40 2.90 -0.69 13.80
CA PHE A 40 3.67 0.03 12.80
C PHE A 40 4.90 0.65 13.45
N SER A 41 6.03 0.71 12.75
CA SER A 41 7.30 1.22 13.27
C SER A 41 7.56 2.68 12.88
N GLU A 42 7.05 3.08 11.71
CA GLU A 42 7.24 4.42 11.16
C GLU A 42 5.91 5.11 10.93
N ARG A 43 5.86 6.40 11.27
CA ARG A 43 4.67 7.22 11.07
C ARG A 43 4.39 7.41 9.59
N PRO A 44 3.18 7.13 9.11
CA PRO A 44 2.80 7.54 7.76
C PRO A 44 2.83 9.06 7.66
N LYS A 45 3.39 9.56 6.56
CA LYS A 45 3.46 11.00 6.28
C LYS A 45 2.22 11.48 5.53
N HIS A 46 1.76 10.65 4.60
CA HIS A 46 0.65 10.96 3.71
C HIS A 46 -0.34 9.79 3.62
N LEU A 47 -1.62 10.10 3.80
CA LEU A 47 -2.73 9.19 3.55
C LEU A 47 -3.62 9.67 2.39
N ASP A 48 -3.29 10.81 1.78
CA ASP A 48 -3.85 11.22 0.50
C ASP A 48 -3.22 10.38 -0.63
N PRO A 49 -4.00 9.67 -1.45
CA PRO A 49 -3.47 8.76 -2.46
C PRO A 49 -2.66 9.46 -3.55
N VAL A 50 -2.80 10.77 -3.72
CA VAL A 50 -2.00 11.55 -4.68
C VAL A 50 -0.57 11.79 -4.20
N GLN A 51 -0.34 11.79 -2.88
CA GLN A 51 0.94 12.12 -2.25
C GLN A 51 1.65 10.89 -1.70
N SER A 52 0.88 9.90 -1.24
CA SER A 52 1.41 8.71 -0.59
C SER A 52 2.26 7.86 -1.54
N TYR A 53 3.49 7.56 -1.12
CA TYR A 53 4.47 6.78 -1.90
C TYR A 53 5.18 5.72 -1.07
N ALA A 54 5.20 5.85 0.24
CA ALA A 54 5.95 4.99 1.13
C ALA A 54 5.20 3.69 1.49
N GLU A 55 5.96 2.60 1.70
CA GLU A 55 5.40 1.29 2.06
C GLU A 55 4.60 1.32 3.37
N ASN A 56 5.08 2.05 4.37
CA ASN A 56 4.39 2.20 5.66
C ASN A 56 3.06 2.94 5.55
N GLU A 57 2.86 3.76 4.53
CA GLU A 57 1.60 4.42 4.20
C GLU A 57 0.65 3.44 3.50
N PHE A 58 1.21 2.58 2.63
CA PHE A 58 0.44 1.61 1.86
C PHE A 58 -0.34 0.64 2.75
N ALA A 59 0.19 0.27 3.91
CA ALA A 59 -0.49 -0.57 4.89
C ALA A 59 -1.88 -0.03 5.31
N PHE A 60 -2.05 1.30 5.28
CA PHE A 60 -3.32 1.96 5.59
C PHE A 60 -4.15 2.23 4.34
N ILE A 61 -3.55 2.91 3.34
CA ILE A 61 -4.30 3.41 2.19
C ILE A 61 -4.83 2.29 1.28
N ALA A 62 -4.13 1.15 1.18
CA ALA A 62 -4.60 -0.01 0.43
C ALA A 62 -5.91 -0.61 0.99
N ASN A 63 -6.20 -0.35 2.25
CA ASN A 63 -7.42 -0.80 2.92
C ASN A 63 -8.56 0.23 2.86
N ILE A 64 -8.25 1.49 2.56
CA ILE A 64 -9.22 2.60 2.56
C ILE A 64 -9.71 2.91 1.15
N TYR A 65 -8.80 2.87 0.17
CA TYR A 65 -9.11 3.24 -1.21
C TYR A 65 -9.28 2.01 -2.11
N GLN A 66 -10.02 2.19 -3.20
CA GLN A 66 -10.32 1.14 -4.15
C GLN A 66 -9.87 1.57 -5.56
N PRO A 67 -8.59 1.36 -5.93
CA PRO A 67 -8.12 1.60 -7.30
C PRO A 67 -8.86 0.70 -8.30
N PRO A 68 -8.77 0.97 -9.61
CA PRO A 68 -9.43 0.16 -10.63
C PRO A 68 -9.07 -1.33 -10.57
N LEU A 69 -7.81 -1.64 -10.31
CA LEU A 69 -7.27 -3.00 -10.27
C LEU A 69 -6.58 -3.27 -8.93
N GLN A 70 -6.33 -4.54 -8.67
CA GLN A 70 -5.48 -5.02 -7.58
C GLN A 70 -4.72 -6.27 -8.04
N TYR A 71 -3.80 -6.75 -7.21
CA TYR A 71 -3.13 -8.02 -7.44
C TYR A 71 -3.91 -9.17 -6.82
N HIS A 72 -3.93 -10.32 -7.51
CA HIS A 72 -4.49 -11.55 -6.96
C HIS A 72 -3.72 -11.96 -5.71
N TYR A 73 -4.43 -12.33 -4.62
CA TYR A 73 -3.81 -12.58 -3.32
C TYR A 73 -2.80 -13.74 -3.34
N LEU A 74 -3.05 -14.78 -4.12
CA LEU A 74 -2.29 -16.02 -4.08
C LEU A 74 -1.39 -16.25 -5.30
N LYS A 75 -1.77 -15.77 -6.50
CA LYS A 75 -1.04 -16.07 -7.74
C LYS A 75 0.31 -15.38 -7.85
N ARG A 76 1.31 -16.12 -8.35
CA ARG A 76 2.68 -15.67 -8.65
C ARG A 76 3.14 -16.23 -10.00
N PRO A 77 3.78 -15.45 -10.89
CA PRO A 77 3.99 -13.99 -10.79
C PRO A 77 2.71 -13.23 -10.52
N TYR A 78 2.81 -12.04 -9.93
CA TYR A 78 1.64 -11.23 -9.58
C TYR A 78 0.73 -10.99 -10.78
N GLU A 79 -0.53 -11.36 -10.64
CA GLU A 79 -1.57 -11.22 -11.66
C GLU A 79 -2.53 -10.10 -11.28
N LEU A 80 -2.82 -9.20 -12.24
CA LEU A 80 -3.80 -8.13 -12.05
C LEU A 80 -5.22 -8.69 -12.16
N ILE A 81 -6.06 -8.31 -11.20
CA ILE A 81 -7.49 -8.61 -11.18
C ILE A 81 -8.31 -7.34 -10.99
N PRO A 82 -9.60 -7.32 -11.37
CA PRO A 82 -10.48 -6.18 -11.16
C PRO A 82 -10.70 -5.92 -9.67
N PHE A 83 -10.63 -4.64 -9.27
CA PHE A 83 -11.02 -4.20 -7.91
C PHE A 83 -12.17 -3.21 -7.99
N GLY A 84 -11.93 -1.93 -8.32
CA GLY A 84 -12.98 -0.96 -8.60
C GLY A 84 -13.55 -1.07 -10.01
N ALA A 85 -12.78 -1.60 -10.96
CA ALA A 85 -13.23 -1.86 -12.33
C ALA A 85 -13.99 -3.19 -12.46
N GLU A 86 -14.83 -3.33 -13.49
CA GLU A 86 -15.53 -4.58 -13.80
C GLU A 86 -14.58 -5.63 -14.41
N THR A 87 -13.60 -5.19 -15.21
CA THR A 87 -12.63 -6.05 -15.89
C THR A 87 -11.25 -5.40 -15.90
N VAL A 88 -10.20 -6.19 -16.15
CA VAL A 88 -8.88 -5.65 -16.49
C VAL A 88 -8.93 -5.04 -17.88
N PRO A 89 -8.66 -3.73 -18.06
CA PRO A 89 -8.82 -3.08 -19.36
C PRO A 89 -7.71 -3.50 -20.33
N VAL A 90 -8.09 -3.82 -21.55
CA VAL A 90 -7.17 -4.09 -22.66
C VAL A 90 -6.98 -2.80 -23.47
N PRO A 91 -5.73 -2.34 -23.71
CA PRO A 91 -5.50 -1.11 -24.46
C PRO A 91 -5.90 -1.24 -25.93
N VAL A 92 -6.47 -0.18 -26.47
CA VAL A 92 -6.66 0.02 -27.92
C VAL A 92 -5.48 0.85 -28.42
N TYR A 93 -4.72 0.32 -29.37
CA TYR A 93 -3.59 1.04 -29.98
C TYR A 93 -4.03 1.94 -31.12
N LEU A 94 -3.51 3.17 -31.14
CA LEU A 94 -3.87 4.19 -32.11
C LEU A 94 -2.61 4.76 -32.79
N ASP A 95 -2.72 5.09 -34.09
CA ASP A 95 -1.70 5.88 -34.77
C ASP A 95 -1.80 7.39 -34.47
N ALA A 96 -0.90 8.18 -35.01
CA ALA A 96 -0.87 9.64 -34.81
C ALA A 96 -2.14 10.37 -35.30
N ALA A 97 -2.90 9.78 -36.20
CA ALA A 97 -4.18 10.30 -36.68
C ALA A 97 -5.38 9.81 -35.81
N GLY A 98 -5.11 9.00 -34.77
CA GLY A 98 -6.14 8.43 -33.89
C GLY A 98 -6.86 7.21 -34.48
N ARG A 99 -6.35 6.62 -35.56
CA ARG A 99 -6.94 5.43 -36.20
C ARG A 99 -6.47 4.17 -35.45
N ARG A 100 -7.40 3.25 -35.23
CA ARG A 100 -7.11 1.98 -34.56
C ARG A 100 -6.09 1.15 -35.34
N LEU A 101 -5.13 0.60 -34.62
CA LEU A 101 -4.12 -0.34 -35.07
C LEU A 101 -4.41 -1.76 -34.55
N PRO A 102 -3.92 -2.81 -35.20
CA PRO A 102 -4.01 -4.16 -34.66
C PRO A 102 -3.13 -4.31 -33.41
N ASP A 103 -3.48 -5.25 -32.55
CA ASP A 103 -2.77 -5.48 -31.27
C ASP A 103 -1.29 -5.89 -31.48
N SER A 104 -1.00 -6.52 -32.64
CA SER A 104 0.35 -6.89 -33.09
C SER A 104 1.16 -5.72 -33.66
N ALA A 105 0.61 -4.50 -33.74
CA ALA A 105 1.32 -3.35 -34.26
C ALA A 105 2.65 -3.12 -33.53
N PRO A 106 3.76 -2.89 -34.23
CA PRO A 106 5.05 -2.60 -33.64
C PRO A 106 4.99 -1.26 -32.90
N ALA A 107 5.78 -1.13 -31.83
CA ALA A 107 5.72 0.02 -30.91
C ALA A 107 5.92 1.37 -31.62
N GLU A 108 6.76 1.41 -32.65
CA GLU A 108 7.11 2.61 -33.41
C GLU A 108 5.91 3.17 -34.23
N ARG A 109 4.91 2.34 -34.48
CA ARG A 109 3.67 2.76 -35.15
C ARG A 109 2.58 3.21 -34.21
N VAL A 110 2.67 2.87 -32.94
CA VAL A 110 1.67 3.20 -31.92
C VAL A 110 1.98 4.58 -31.34
N ALA A 111 1.18 5.56 -31.69
CA ALA A 111 1.27 6.90 -31.11
C ALA A 111 0.62 6.97 -29.73
N PHE A 112 -0.47 6.22 -29.54
CA PHE A 112 -1.22 6.20 -28.27
C PHE A 112 -1.76 4.81 -27.95
N SER A 113 -1.85 4.53 -26.65
CA SER A 113 -2.63 3.42 -26.09
C SER A 113 -3.81 4.03 -25.32
N GLU A 114 -5.02 3.62 -25.64
CA GLU A 114 -6.23 4.10 -24.96
C GLU A 114 -6.84 2.96 -24.13
N TYR A 115 -6.98 3.20 -22.82
CA TYR A 115 -7.60 2.30 -21.87
C TYR A 115 -9.01 2.78 -21.55
N VAL A 116 -10.01 1.96 -21.82
CA VAL A 116 -11.40 2.21 -21.43
C VAL A 116 -11.69 1.38 -20.18
N ILE A 117 -12.05 2.05 -19.09
CA ILE A 117 -12.27 1.46 -17.79
C ILE A 117 -13.74 1.61 -17.41
N THR A 118 -14.44 0.49 -17.22
CA THR A 118 -15.80 0.46 -16.69
C THR A 118 -15.73 0.14 -15.20
N VAL A 119 -16.25 1.04 -14.36
CA VAL A 119 -16.26 0.87 -12.91
C VAL A 119 -17.50 0.10 -12.45
N LYS A 120 -17.34 -0.69 -11.39
CA LYS A 120 -18.43 -1.45 -10.77
C LYS A 120 -19.56 -0.51 -10.30
N LYS A 121 -20.79 -0.88 -10.60
CA LYS A 121 -22.00 -0.11 -10.17
C LYS A 121 -22.33 -0.40 -8.72
N GLY A 122 -22.95 0.60 -8.06
CA GLY A 122 -23.45 0.46 -6.68
C GLY A 122 -22.36 0.44 -5.61
N VAL A 123 -21.11 0.72 -5.97
CA VAL A 123 -20.02 0.93 -4.99
C VAL A 123 -20.27 2.27 -4.31
N LEU A 124 -20.24 2.28 -2.97
CA LEU A 124 -20.49 3.47 -2.17
C LEU A 124 -19.22 3.90 -1.43
N TYR A 125 -19.03 5.20 -1.30
CA TYR A 125 -18.04 5.73 -0.36
C TYR A 125 -18.43 5.44 1.08
N GLN A 126 -17.44 5.42 1.97
CA GLN A 126 -17.67 5.40 3.42
C GLN A 126 -18.55 6.59 3.85
N PRO A 127 -19.30 6.48 4.97
CA PRO A 127 -19.99 7.62 5.55
C PRO A 127 -19.01 8.72 5.93
N HIS A 128 -19.23 9.95 5.41
CA HIS A 128 -18.29 11.05 5.62
C HIS A 128 -18.99 12.42 5.62
N PRO A 129 -18.56 13.42 6.43
CA PRO A 129 -19.16 14.76 6.43
C PRO A 129 -19.10 15.48 5.08
N ALA A 130 -18.04 15.28 4.30
CA ALA A 130 -17.91 15.85 2.95
C ALA A 130 -19.06 15.45 2.00
N LEU A 131 -19.70 14.31 2.25
CA LEU A 131 -20.80 13.78 1.45
C LEU A 131 -22.17 13.99 2.11
N ALA A 132 -22.23 14.69 3.25
CA ALA A 132 -23.48 15.00 3.90
C ALA A 132 -24.27 16.04 3.13
N VAL A 133 -25.57 15.77 2.88
CA VAL A 133 -26.48 16.69 2.22
C VAL A 133 -27.64 17.09 3.14
N ASP A 134 -28.24 18.22 2.86
CA ASP A 134 -29.48 18.67 3.50
C ASP A 134 -30.71 18.03 2.83
N GLU A 135 -31.91 18.39 3.28
CA GLU A 135 -33.16 17.90 2.74
C GLU A 135 -33.42 18.28 1.27
N ALA A 136 -32.72 19.32 0.78
CA ALA A 136 -32.78 19.77 -0.61
C ALA A 136 -31.67 19.12 -1.47
N GLY A 137 -30.84 18.23 -0.90
CA GLY A 137 -29.76 17.58 -1.60
C GLY A 137 -28.50 18.44 -1.76
N LYS A 138 -28.41 19.59 -1.07
CA LYS A 138 -27.21 20.46 -1.11
C LYS A 138 -26.17 20.00 -0.09
N PRO A 139 -24.87 20.09 -0.43
CA PRO A 139 -23.80 19.78 0.51
C PRO A 139 -23.94 20.60 1.80
N ARG A 140 -23.98 19.92 2.93
CA ARG A 140 -24.24 20.54 4.25
C ARG A 140 -23.04 21.33 4.76
N TYR A 141 -21.84 20.91 4.42
CA TYR A 141 -20.61 21.40 5.03
C TYR A 141 -19.59 21.97 4.00
N HIS A 142 -20.04 22.47 2.84
CA HIS A 142 -19.16 23.03 1.84
C HIS A 142 -19.08 24.58 1.86
N ALA A 143 -19.69 25.21 2.86
CA ALA A 143 -19.66 26.67 3.04
C ALA A 143 -19.65 27.00 4.55
N LEU A 144 -18.62 26.51 5.25
CA LEU A 144 -18.47 26.69 6.70
C LEU A 144 -18.00 28.12 7.03
N SER A 145 -18.70 28.77 7.94
CA SER A 145 -18.29 30.04 8.52
C SER A 145 -17.33 29.83 9.71
N GLU A 146 -16.65 30.88 10.15
CA GLU A 146 -15.84 30.86 11.37
C GLU A 146 -16.67 30.48 12.62
N ALA A 147 -17.96 30.81 12.61
CA ALA A 147 -18.87 30.45 13.68
C ALA A 147 -19.14 28.92 13.73
N ASP A 148 -19.29 28.31 12.56
CA ASP A 148 -19.49 26.86 12.45
C ASP A 148 -18.25 26.08 12.94
N LEU A 149 -17.07 26.61 12.69
CA LEU A 149 -15.81 25.99 13.05
C LEU A 149 -15.43 26.13 14.53
N ARG A 150 -16.13 26.93 15.33
CA ARG A 150 -15.75 27.17 16.74
C ARG A 150 -15.72 25.92 17.60
N ASN A 151 -16.64 24.98 17.34
CA ASN A 151 -16.81 23.75 18.10
C ASN A 151 -16.40 22.50 17.30
N ILE A 152 -15.65 22.66 16.21
CA ILE A 152 -15.13 21.59 15.39
C ILE A 152 -13.63 21.52 15.61
N ASP A 153 -13.14 20.46 16.23
CA ASP A 153 -11.72 20.19 16.44
C ASP A 153 -11.25 18.92 15.74
N THR A 154 -12.19 18.01 15.46
CA THR A 154 -11.95 16.75 14.75
C THR A 154 -13.04 16.50 13.71
N LEU A 155 -12.82 15.53 12.83
CA LEU A 155 -13.85 15.11 11.88
C LEU A 155 -15.11 14.56 12.59
N GLY A 156 -14.95 13.96 13.77
CA GLY A 156 -16.04 13.39 14.56
C GLY A 156 -17.01 14.43 15.15
N ASP A 157 -16.65 15.72 15.15
CA ASP A 157 -17.50 16.80 15.66
C ASP A 157 -18.58 17.22 14.64
N PHE A 158 -18.46 16.77 13.38
CA PHE A 158 -19.52 16.95 12.38
C PHE A 158 -20.68 15.97 12.63
N ARG A 159 -21.85 16.50 12.94
CA ARG A 159 -23.03 15.71 13.35
C ARG A 159 -23.64 14.83 12.25
N HIS A 160 -23.45 15.19 11.01
CA HIS A 160 -24.03 14.51 9.87
C HIS A 160 -22.95 13.96 8.95
N THR A 161 -23.12 12.72 8.54
CA THR A 161 -22.34 12.08 7.50
C THR A 161 -23.27 11.68 6.35
N GLY A 162 -22.71 11.54 5.17
CA GLY A 162 -23.40 11.06 3.99
C GLY A 162 -22.54 10.08 3.22
N SER A 163 -23.13 9.49 2.22
CA SER A 163 -22.46 8.61 1.27
C SER A 163 -23.09 8.81 -0.10
N ARG A 164 -22.35 8.49 -1.15
CA ARG A 164 -22.88 8.40 -2.51
C ARG A 164 -22.16 7.32 -3.31
N GLU A 165 -22.75 6.98 -4.44
CA GLU A 165 -22.15 6.05 -5.40
C GLU A 165 -20.86 6.65 -5.98
N LEU A 166 -19.84 5.79 -6.06
CA LEU A 166 -18.62 6.03 -6.78
C LEU A 166 -18.90 5.98 -8.29
N VAL A 167 -18.40 6.96 -9.02
CA VAL A 167 -18.63 7.11 -10.45
C VAL A 167 -17.32 7.34 -11.21
N ALA A 168 -17.34 7.17 -12.52
CA ALA A 168 -16.18 7.38 -13.40
C ALA A 168 -15.53 8.76 -13.25
N ALA A 169 -16.33 9.79 -12.97
CA ALA A 169 -15.83 11.14 -12.75
C ALA A 169 -14.88 11.27 -11.56
N ASP A 170 -15.03 10.43 -10.53
CA ASP A 170 -14.17 10.45 -9.34
C ASP A 170 -12.75 9.97 -9.67
N TYR A 171 -12.62 8.96 -10.53
CA TYR A 171 -11.32 8.52 -11.05
C TYR A 171 -10.67 9.58 -11.93
N VAL A 172 -11.46 10.23 -12.79
CA VAL A 172 -10.96 11.33 -13.64
C VAL A 172 -10.51 12.51 -12.76
N HIS A 173 -11.26 12.84 -11.72
CA HIS A 173 -10.90 13.87 -10.75
C HIS A 173 -9.56 13.53 -10.07
N GLN A 174 -9.37 12.30 -9.60
CA GLN A 174 -8.11 11.87 -8.99
C GLN A 174 -6.93 11.97 -9.96
N ILE A 175 -7.11 11.62 -11.24
CA ILE A 175 -6.03 11.78 -12.24
C ILE A 175 -5.68 13.26 -12.44
N LYS A 176 -6.66 14.17 -12.42
CA LYS A 176 -6.41 15.62 -12.43
C LYS A 176 -5.65 16.08 -11.18
N ARG A 177 -5.94 15.51 -10.00
CA ARG A 177 -5.24 15.82 -8.74
C ARG A 177 -3.72 15.54 -8.83
N LEU A 178 -3.27 14.61 -9.68
CA LEU A 178 -1.83 14.39 -9.94
C LEU A 178 -1.13 15.67 -10.44
N ALA A 179 -1.85 16.54 -11.16
CA ALA A 179 -1.35 17.81 -11.70
C ALA A 179 -1.49 18.99 -10.73
N HIS A 180 -2.12 18.80 -9.56
CA HIS A 180 -2.40 19.87 -8.62
C HIS A 180 -1.10 20.41 -7.99
N PRO A 181 -0.77 21.73 -8.13
CA PRO A 181 0.56 22.26 -7.82
C PRO A 181 0.91 22.24 -6.32
N ARG A 182 -0.09 22.10 -5.43
CA ARG A 182 0.11 22.10 -3.98
C ARG A 182 0.09 20.69 -3.36
N LEU A 183 -0.29 19.67 -4.12
CA LEU A 183 -0.30 18.28 -3.62
C LEU A 183 1.02 17.55 -3.85
N HIS A 184 1.89 18.10 -4.72
CA HIS A 184 3.25 17.59 -4.94
C HIS A 184 3.31 16.07 -5.21
N SER A 185 2.48 15.59 -6.15
CA SER A 185 2.45 14.18 -6.50
C SER A 185 3.84 13.66 -6.91
N PRO A 186 4.38 12.63 -6.26
CA PRO A 186 5.71 12.09 -6.58
C PRO A 186 5.78 11.47 -7.98
N ILE A 187 4.64 11.11 -8.57
CA ILE A 187 4.59 10.49 -9.90
C ILE A 187 4.25 11.48 -11.02
N LEU A 188 4.01 12.77 -10.71
CA LEU A 188 3.62 13.76 -11.72
C LEU A 188 4.62 13.83 -12.89
N GLN A 189 5.92 13.85 -12.59
CA GLN A 189 6.93 13.94 -13.63
C GLN A 189 6.87 12.74 -14.57
N LEU A 190 6.81 11.54 -14.03
CA LEU A 190 6.76 10.28 -14.78
C LEU A 190 5.44 10.16 -15.57
N MET A 191 4.31 10.33 -14.90
CA MET A 191 3.00 10.20 -15.55
C MET A 191 2.74 11.30 -16.56
N GLY A 192 3.33 12.47 -16.39
CA GLY A 192 3.29 13.56 -17.36
C GLY A 192 3.94 13.21 -18.71
N GLU A 193 4.89 12.27 -18.74
CA GLU A 193 5.46 11.79 -20.01
C GLU A 193 4.47 10.87 -20.75
N TYR A 194 3.64 10.13 -20.01
CA TYR A 194 2.74 9.13 -20.59
C TYR A 194 1.31 9.64 -20.76
N VAL A 195 0.68 10.16 -19.71
CA VAL A 195 -0.73 10.58 -19.77
C VAL A 195 -0.85 11.85 -20.60
N VAL A 196 -1.62 11.76 -21.69
CA VAL A 196 -1.79 12.88 -22.63
C VAL A 196 -2.45 14.05 -21.92
N GLY A 197 -1.83 15.22 -21.99
CA GLY A 197 -2.35 16.47 -21.41
C GLY A 197 -2.01 16.70 -19.94
N LEU A 198 -1.38 15.76 -19.25
CA LEU A 198 -1.12 15.93 -17.79
C LEU A 198 -0.06 16.99 -17.51
N LYS A 199 0.99 17.11 -18.32
CA LYS A 199 1.98 18.20 -18.22
C LYS A 199 1.37 19.57 -18.49
N GLU A 200 0.54 19.63 -19.51
CA GLU A 200 -0.15 20.84 -19.93
C GLU A 200 -1.10 21.32 -18.81
N LEU A 201 -1.87 20.38 -18.23
CA LEU A 201 -2.73 20.68 -17.08
C LEU A 201 -1.92 21.16 -15.87
N ALA A 202 -0.79 20.52 -15.55
CA ALA A 202 0.06 20.95 -14.45
C ALA A 202 0.60 22.37 -14.64
N ALA A 203 1.00 22.72 -15.86
CA ALA A 203 1.45 24.07 -16.20
C ALA A 203 0.31 25.11 -16.10
N GLU A 204 -0.90 24.75 -16.53
CA GLU A 204 -2.10 25.60 -16.42
C GLU A 204 -2.48 25.84 -14.95
N LEU A 205 -2.58 24.78 -14.16
CA LEU A 205 -2.89 24.87 -12.73
C LEU A 205 -1.81 25.62 -11.94
N GLY A 206 -0.53 25.46 -12.32
CA GLY A 206 0.57 26.22 -11.73
C GLY A 206 0.42 27.73 -11.94
N LYS A 207 0.01 28.15 -13.15
CA LYS A 207 -0.27 29.57 -13.45
C LYS A 207 -1.51 30.06 -12.68
N ALA A 208 -2.57 29.27 -12.63
CA ALA A 208 -3.78 29.63 -11.87
C ALA A 208 -3.47 29.79 -10.37
N ALA A 209 -2.66 28.91 -9.80
CA ALA A 209 -2.26 28.93 -8.40
C ALA A 209 -1.38 30.13 -8.04
N ALA A 210 -0.54 30.60 -8.95
CA ALA A 210 0.38 31.73 -8.71
C ALA A 210 -0.34 33.04 -8.37
N GLY A 211 -1.59 33.20 -8.82
CA GLY A 211 -2.43 34.36 -8.52
C GLY A 211 -3.30 34.25 -7.27
N LEU A 212 -3.26 33.06 -6.59
CA LEU A 212 -4.12 32.78 -5.45
C LEU A 212 -3.35 32.79 -4.12
N PRO A 213 -3.99 33.17 -3.01
CA PRO A 213 -3.43 32.95 -1.68
C PRO A 213 -2.98 31.49 -1.46
N GLU A 214 -1.97 31.28 -0.63
CA GLU A 214 -1.34 29.97 -0.40
C GLU A 214 -2.33 28.85 -0.04
N HIS A 215 -3.38 29.17 0.68
CA HIS A 215 -4.39 28.21 1.15
C HIS A 215 -5.73 28.29 0.40
N ALA A 216 -5.78 29.01 -0.74
CA ALA A 216 -7.00 29.09 -1.52
C ALA A 216 -7.29 27.74 -2.20
N PHE A 217 -8.54 27.31 -2.16
CA PHE A 217 -9.00 26.14 -2.91
C PHE A 217 -8.82 26.35 -4.43
N ILE A 218 -8.33 25.34 -5.11
CA ILE A 218 -8.20 25.30 -6.57
C ILE A 218 -9.22 24.31 -7.09
N ASP A 219 -10.26 24.81 -7.76
CA ASP A 219 -11.28 23.96 -8.39
C ASP A 219 -10.72 23.33 -9.66
N LEU A 220 -10.69 21.99 -9.70
CA LEU A 220 -10.21 21.24 -10.85
C LEU A 220 -11.28 21.00 -11.93
N ASP A 221 -12.54 21.29 -11.65
CA ASP A 221 -13.65 20.99 -12.58
C ASP A 221 -13.54 21.76 -13.89
N PRO A 222 -13.25 23.07 -13.91
CA PRO A 222 -13.17 23.84 -15.16
C PRO A 222 -11.96 23.48 -16.02
N HIS A 223 -10.96 22.77 -15.48
CA HIS A 223 -9.71 22.46 -16.17
C HIS A 223 -9.81 21.12 -16.88
N ALA A 224 -9.63 21.12 -18.20
CA ALA A 224 -9.70 19.90 -19.01
C ALA A 224 -8.39 19.12 -18.99
N LEU A 225 -8.47 17.80 -18.90
CA LEU A 225 -7.34 16.89 -19.15
C LEU A 225 -7.59 16.16 -20.47
N SER A 226 -6.88 16.56 -21.54
CA SER A 226 -7.20 16.17 -22.90
C SER A 226 -7.12 14.65 -23.18
N GLY A 227 -6.27 13.94 -22.43
CA GLY A 227 -6.12 12.49 -22.57
C GLY A 227 -7.02 11.67 -21.64
N VAL A 228 -7.81 12.31 -20.79
CA VAL A 228 -8.68 11.59 -19.85
C VAL A 228 -10.09 12.16 -19.94
N ARG A 229 -11.07 11.29 -20.15
CA ARG A 229 -12.46 11.71 -20.33
C ARG A 229 -13.44 10.75 -19.69
N VAL A 230 -14.50 11.28 -19.14
CA VAL A 230 -15.71 10.53 -18.76
C VAL A 230 -16.47 10.21 -20.03
N ILE A 231 -16.80 8.95 -20.25
CA ILE A 231 -17.63 8.49 -21.38
C ILE A 231 -19.09 8.46 -20.95
N ASP A 232 -19.36 7.86 -19.80
CA ASP A 232 -20.67 7.84 -19.15
C ASP A 232 -20.49 7.77 -17.61
N ARG A 233 -21.59 7.60 -16.87
CA ARG A 233 -21.58 7.58 -15.39
C ARG A 233 -20.58 6.57 -14.80
N HIS A 234 -20.37 5.43 -15.48
CA HIS A 234 -19.53 4.33 -14.97
C HIS A 234 -18.37 4.00 -15.88
N THR A 235 -18.12 4.78 -16.94
CA THR A 235 -17.05 4.52 -17.88
C THR A 235 -16.22 5.75 -18.12
N TYR A 236 -14.89 5.60 -18.06
CA TYR A 236 -13.94 6.64 -18.44
C TYR A 236 -12.82 6.06 -19.30
N ALA A 237 -12.09 6.92 -20.00
CA ALA A 237 -10.95 6.53 -20.79
C ALA A 237 -9.70 7.32 -20.41
N VAL A 238 -8.56 6.64 -20.43
CA VAL A 238 -7.23 7.22 -20.27
C VAL A 238 -6.40 6.93 -21.51
N ARG A 239 -5.86 7.97 -22.13
CA ARG A 239 -4.97 7.89 -23.27
C ARG A 239 -3.54 8.16 -22.82
N VAL A 240 -2.65 7.21 -23.10
CA VAL A 240 -1.21 7.32 -22.82
C VAL A 240 -0.42 7.33 -24.12
N ARG A 241 0.75 7.98 -24.14
CA ARG A 241 1.64 8.06 -25.30
C ARG A 241 2.34 6.73 -25.54
N GLY A 242 2.46 6.34 -26.79
CA GLY A 242 3.17 5.14 -27.24
C GLY A 242 2.46 3.82 -26.88
N LYS A 243 3.18 2.71 -27.09
CA LYS A 243 2.75 1.37 -26.70
C LYS A 243 3.26 1.11 -25.27
N TYR A 244 2.38 1.35 -24.27
CA TYR A 244 2.76 1.27 -22.85
C TYR A 244 1.84 0.30 -22.09
N PRO A 245 2.00 -1.02 -22.26
CA PRO A 245 1.15 -2.03 -21.61
C PRO A 245 1.31 -2.02 -20.08
N GLN A 246 2.44 -1.57 -19.56
CA GLN A 246 2.70 -1.44 -18.13
C GLN A 246 1.76 -0.44 -17.42
N PHE A 247 1.04 0.39 -18.17
CA PHE A 247 0.06 1.31 -17.59
C PHE A 247 -1.04 0.57 -16.80
N ALA A 248 -1.37 -0.67 -17.15
CA ALA A 248 -2.31 -1.48 -16.40
C ALA A 248 -1.88 -1.67 -14.92
N TYR A 249 -0.58 -1.80 -14.63
CA TYR A 249 -0.07 -1.91 -13.26
C TYR A 249 -0.24 -0.62 -12.46
N TRP A 250 -0.19 0.55 -13.11
CA TRP A 250 -0.48 1.83 -12.47
C TRP A 250 -1.93 1.91 -12.00
N LEU A 251 -2.86 1.29 -12.72
CA LEU A 251 -4.27 1.24 -12.32
C LEU A 251 -4.52 0.41 -11.04
N ALA A 252 -3.53 -0.35 -10.56
CA ALA A 252 -3.57 -1.03 -9.27
C ALA A 252 -2.93 -0.21 -8.14
N MET A 253 -2.34 0.94 -8.45
CA MET A 253 -1.69 1.78 -7.45
C MET A 253 -2.66 2.82 -6.86
N PRO A 254 -2.48 3.22 -5.59
CA PRO A 254 -3.33 4.21 -4.93
C PRO A 254 -3.46 5.54 -5.66
N PHE A 255 -2.44 5.95 -6.42
CA PHE A 255 -2.45 7.17 -7.23
C PHE A 255 -3.63 7.27 -8.20
N PHE A 256 -4.18 6.14 -8.61
CA PHE A 256 -5.33 6.04 -9.50
C PHE A 256 -6.62 5.63 -8.77
N ALA A 257 -6.60 5.55 -7.43
CA ALA A 257 -7.80 5.30 -6.65
C ALA A 257 -8.70 6.55 -6.63
N PRO A 258 -10.03 6.39 -6.59
CA PRO A 258 -10.94 7.52 -6.74
C PRO A 258 -10.99 8.38 -5.48
N VAL A 259 -10.99 9.69 -5.66
CA VAL A 259 -11.29 10.68 -4.63
C VAL A 259 -12.46 11.54 -5.12
N PRO A 260 -13.55 11.66 -4.33
CA PRO A 260 -14.69 12.44 -4.75
C PRO A 260 -14.36 13.94 -4.74
N PRO A 261 -14.79 14.74 -5.74
CA PRO A 261 -14.58 16.19 -5.76
C PRO A 261 -15.07 16.91 -4.51
N GLU A 262 -16.10 16.35 -3.87
CA GLU A 262 -16.64 16.85 -2.61
C GLU A 262 -15.63 16.82 -1.46
N ALA A 263 -14.66 15.87 -1.49
CA ALA A 263 -13.60 15.83 -0.50
C ALA A 263 -12.67 17.04 -0.64
N ASP A 264 -12.20 17.36 -1.86
CA ASP A 264 -11.36 18.51 -2.09
C ASP A 264 -12.06 19.83 -1.73
N ARG A 265 -13.35 19.95 -2.07
CA ARG A 265 -14.15 21.14 -1.70
C ARG A 265 -14.36 21.25 -0.19
N PHE A 266 -14.60 20.14 0.49
CA PHE A 266 -14.75 20.11 1.94
C PHE A 266 -13.45 20.50 2.64
N TYR A 267 -12.36 19.77 2.37
CA TYR A 267 -11.06 20.00 3.02
C TYR A 267 -10.36 21.30 2.57
N GLY A 268 -10.65 21.80 1.38
CA GLY A 268 -10.12 23.07 0.86
C GLY A 268 -10.68 24.32 1.53
N GLN A 269 -11.62 24.19 2.47
CA GLN A 269 -12.21 25.33 3.15
C GLN A 269 -11.24 25.95 4.17
N ARG A 270 -11.26 27.27 4.23
CA ARG A 270 -10.44 28.03 5.17
C ARG A 270 -10.75 27.60 6.61
N GLY A 271 -9.71 27.35 7.39
CA GLY A 271 -9.82 27.00 8.82
C GLY A 271 -9.78 25.51 9.12
N LEU A 272 -10.13 24.61 8.18
CA LEU A 272 -10.04 23.17 8.40
C LEU A 272 -8.58 22.70 8.46
N ALA A 273 -7.73 23.12 7.52
CA ALA A 273 -6.31 22.77 7.52
C ALA A 273 -5.58 23.26 8.79
N GLN A 274 -5.96 24.41 9.33
CA GLN A 274 -5.40 24.93 10.59
C GLN A 274 -5.74 24.07 11.80
N LYS A 275 -6.82 23.30 11.72
CA LYS A 275 -7.26 22.33 12.73
C LYS A 275 -6.79 20.91 12.40
N ASN A 276 -5.92 20.74 11.43
CA ASN A 276 -5.46 19.47 10.91
C ASN A 276 -6.58 18.56 10.39
N ILE A 277 -7.69 19.17 9.95
CA ILE A 277 -8.79 18.46 9.29
C ILE A 277 -8.52 18.52 7.79
N THR A 278 -7.82 17.50 7.29
CA THR A 278 -7.34 17.38 5.90
C THR A 278 -7.60 15.97 5.38
N LEU A 279 -7.52 15.78 4.06
CA LEU A 279 -7.64 14.45 3.46
C LEU A 279 -6.50 13.52 3.90
N ASP A 280 -5.31 14.06 4.13
CA ASP A 280 -4.16 13.33 4.67
C ASP A 280 -4.42 12.79 6.09
N TRP A 281 -5.20 13.51 6.89
CA TRP A 281 -5.47 13.12 8.27
C TRP A 281 -6.75 12.28 8.42
N TYR A 282 -7.74 12.55 7.56
CA TYR A 282 -9.04 11.89 7.55
C TYR A 282 -9.39 11.42 6.13
N PRO A 283 -8.76 10.33 5.66
CA PRO A 283 -8.98 9.82 4.31
C PRO A 283 -10.43 9.38 4.10
N ILE A 284 -10.92 9.55 2.88
CA ILE A 284 -12.24 9.13 2.44
C ILE A 284 -12.12 8.17 1.25
N GLY A 285 -12.58 6.93 1.42
CA GLY A 285 -12.48 5.90 0.40
C GLY A 285 -13.74 5.05 0.27
N SER A 286 -13.69 4.14 -0.68
CA SER A 286 -14.72 3.12 -0.91
C SER A 286 -14.22 1.70 -0.57
N GLY A 287 -13.01 1.58 -0.03
CA GLY A 287 -12.37 0.32 0.32
C GLY A 287 -13.00 -0.38 1.54
N PRO A 288 -12.45 -1.54 1.93
CA PRO A 288 -13.02 -2.38 2.98
C PRO A 288 -13.02 -1.75 4.37
N TYR A 289 -12.15 -0.76 4.62
CA TYR A 289 -12.02 -0.13 5.94
C TYR A 289 -12.06 1.39 5.86
N MET A 290 -12.37 2.00 7.02
CA MET A 290 -12.29 3.43 7.29
C MET A 290 -11.27 3.67 8.40
N LEU A 291 -10.50 4.75 8.33
CA LEU A 291 -9.62 5.19 9.41
C LEU A 291 -10.45 5.98 10.43
N THR A 292 -10.75 5.36 11.57
CA THR A 292 -11.59 5.97 12.62
C THR A 292 -10.78 6.63 13.73
N VAL A 293 -9.54 6.17 13.94
CA VAL A 293 -8.57 6.81 14.85
C VAL A 293 -7.26 7.02 14.09
N ASN A 294 -6.83 8.27 13.97
CA ASN A 294 -5.53 8.63 13.43
C ASN A 294 -4.69 9.34 14.48
N ASN A 295 -3.90 8.60 15.22
CA ASN A 295 -2.85 9.13 16.11
C ASN A 295 -1.52 8.43 15.79
N PRO A 296 -0.75 8.92 14.79
CA PRO A 296 0.49 8.27 14.35
C PRO A 296 1.60 8.30 15.41
N ASN A 297 1.38 8.99 16.54
CA ASN A 297 2.30 8.96 17.69
C ASN A 297 1.98 7.84 18.69
N ARG A 298 0.83 7.19 18.54
CA ARG A 298 0.37 6.18 19.51
C ARG A 298 -0.32 5.00 18.80
N GLN A 299 -1.43 5.27 18.11
CA GLN A 299 -2.33 4.24 17.61
C GLN A 299 -3.14 4.74 16.42
N MET A 300 -3.29 3.88 15.42
CA MET A 300 -4.20 4.07 14.29
C MET A 300 -5.20 2.92 14.26
N VAL A 301 -6.47 3.20 13.95
CA VAL A 301 -7.53 2.18 13.95
C VAL A 301 -8.28 2.22 12.63
N LEU A 302 -8.33 1.07 11.99
CA LEU A 302 -9.19 0.80 10.85
C LEU A 302 -10.42 0.04 11.33
N GLU A 303 -11.61 0.50 10.95
CA GLU A 303 -12.88 -0.17 11.17
C GLU A 303 -13.55 -0.49 9.84
N ARG A 304 -14.25 -1.61 9.80
CA ARG A 304 -14.94 -2.07 8.59
C ARG A 304 -15.85 -0.96 8.03
N ASN A 305 -15.71 -0.69 6.75
CA ASN A 305 -16.60 0.23 6.05
C ASN A 305 -18.00 -0.42 5.89
N PRO A 306 -19.06 0.14 6.48
CA PRO A 306 -20.40 -0.46 6.44
C PRO A 306 -20.98 -0.52 5.02
N ASN A 307 -20.44 0.29 4.11
CA ASN A 307 -20.87 0.37 2.71
C ASN A 307 -20.11 -0.57 1.79
N TYR A 308 -19.01 -1.20 2.27
CA TYR A 308 -18.19 -2.08 1.42
C TYR A 308 -18.93 -3.38 1.08
N ARG A 309 -18.88 -3.76 -0.19
CA ARG A 309 -19.55 -4.96 -0.74
C ARG A 309 -18.77 -5.50 -1.95
N GLY A 310 -18.94 -6.79 -2.20
CA GLY A 310 -18.69 -7.39 -3.51
C GLY A 310 -17.35 -8.06 -3.72
N GLU A 311 -16.47 -8.11 -2.72
CA GLU A 311 -15.23 -8.87 -2.80
C GLU A 311 -15.34 -10.16 -1.98
N THR A 312 -14.80 -11.24 -2.53
CA THR A 312 -14.71 -12.53 -1.86
C THR A 312 -13.27 -13.03 -1.87
N TYR A 313 -12.93 -13.86 -0.90
CA TYR A 313 -11.63 -14.52 -0.87
C TYR A 313 -11.45 -15.42 -2.11
N PRO A 314 -10.25 -15.49 -2.71
CA PRO A 314 -10.00 -16.25 -3.94
C PRO A 314 -10.47 -17.71 -3.86
N VAL A 315 -11.02 -18.18 -4.97
CA VAL A 315 -11.44 -19.59 -5.13
C VAL A 315 -10.36 -20.46 -5.78
N GLU A 316 -9.29 -19.82 -6.25
CA GLU A 316 -8.13 -20.45 -6.88
C GLU A 316 -6.82 -19.84 -6.38
N GLY A 317 -5.72 -20.57 -6.50
CA GLY A 317 -4.38 -20.17 -6.12
C GLY A 317 -3.32 -20.89 -6.92
N GLU A 318 -2.09 -20.93 -6.41
CA GLU A 318 -0.99 -21.69 -6.97
C GLU A 318 -1.09 -23.19 -6.65
N PRO A 319 -0.41 -24.06 -7.41
CA PRO A 319 -0.29 -25.47 -7.04
C PRO A 319 0.23 -25.63 -5.60
N GLY A 320 -0.46 -26.44 -4.80
CA GLY A 320 -0.14 -26.66 -3.39
C GLY A 320 -0.80 -25.71 -2.40
N ASP A 321 -1.50 -24.65 -2.84
CA ASP A 321 -2.18 -23.70 -1.94
C ASP A 321 -3.35 -24.35 -1.20
N ALA A 322 -4.06 -25.25 -1.86
CA ALA A 322 -5.15 -25.99 -1.23
C ALA A 322 -4.63 -26.90 -0.10
N GLU A 323 -3.55 -27.63 -0.34
CA GLU A 323 -2.90 -28.51 0.63
C GLU A 323 -2.33 -27.73 1.83
N ARG A 324 -1.85 -26.52 1.59
CA ARG A 324 -1.41 -25.59 2.65
C ARG A 324 -2.58 -24.94 3.40
N GLY A 325 -3.83 -25.20 2.99
CA GLY A 325 -5.03 -24.65 3.62
C GLY A 325 -5.33 -23.21 3.27
N LEU A 326 -4.66 -22.62 2.28
CA LEU A 326 -4.87 -21.23 1.87
C LEU A 326 -6.23 -21.00 1.19
N LEU A 327 -6.88 -22.05 0.69
CA LEU A 327 -8.20 -21.99 0.06
C LEU A 327 -9.36 -22.39 0.99
N LYS A 328 -9.13 -22.59 2.31
CA LYS A 328 -10.18 -22.96 3.27
C LYS A 328 -11.32 -21.93 3.38
N ASP A 329 -11.04 -20.68 3.04
CA ASP A 329 -11.97 -19.55 3.09
C ASP A 329 -12.45 -19.12 1.69
N ALA A 330 -12.21 -19.94 0.66
CA ALA A 330 -12.59 -19.66 -0.72
C ALA A 330 -14.06 -19.24 -0.86
N GLY A 331 -14.31 -18.14 -1.57
CA GLY A 331 -15.65 -17.60 -1.83
C GLY A 331 -16.32 -16.89 -0.65
N LYS A 332 -15.71 -16.86 0.54
CA LYS A 332 -16.28 -16.13 1.68
C LYS A 332 -16.14 -14.62 1.46
N PRO A 333 -17.16 -13.81 1.86
CA PRO A 333 -17.10 -12.36 1.74
C PRO A 333 -15.95 -11.75 2.55
N LEU A 334 -15.25 -10.77 1.98
CA LEU A 334 -14.24 -9.93 2.62
C LEU A 334 -14.85 -8.59 3.08
N PRO A 335 -14.24 -7.93 4.08
CA PRO A 335 -13.13 -8.36 4.91
C PRO A 335 -13.58 -9.32 6.03
N PHE A 336 -12.68 -10.18 6.52
CA PHE A 336 -12.96 -11.09 7.64
C PHE A 336 -12.89 -10.39 9.00
N ILE A 337 -12.00 -9.40 9.12
CA ILE A 337 -11.75 -8.67 10.35
C ILE A 337 -12.67 -7.45 10.43
N GLU A 338 -13.26 -7.19 11.59
CA GLU A 338 -14.13 -6.02 11.80
C GLU A 338 -13.32 -4.76 12.17
N ARG A 339 -12.21 -4.94 12.90
CA ARG A 339 -11.40 -3.84 13.40
C ARG A 339 -9.92 -4.21 13.39
N VAL A 340 -9.06 -3.30 12.96
CA VAL A 340 -7.61 -3.47 13.01
C VAL A 340 -7.02 -2.33 13.83
N VAL A 341 -6.30 -2.68 14.88
CA VAL A 341 -5.64 -1.73 15.80
C VAL A 341 -4.15 -1.80 15.57
N PHE A 342 -3.59 -0.72 15.04
CA PHE A 342 -2.15 -0.55 14.85
C PHE A 342 -1.58 0.29 15.98
N SER A 343 -0.62 -0.23 16.71
CA SER A 343 0.13 0.51 17.76
C SER A 343 1.52 0.88 17.28
N LEU A 344 2.03 2.05 17.67
CA LEU A 344 3.39 2.46 17.28
C LEU A 344 4.41 1.69 18.15
N GLU A 345 5.24 0.90 17.48
CA GLU A 345 6.38 0.17 18.07
C GLU A 345 7.64 0.45 17.26
N LYS A 346 8.50 1.30 17.80
CA LYS A 346 9.73 1.72 17.10
C LYS A 346 10.85 0.71 17.17
N GLU A 347 10.87 -0.10 18.25
CA GLU A 347 11.94 -1.02 18.54
C GLU A 347 11.46 -2.47 18.46
N GLN A 348 12.27 -3.32 17.84
CA GLN A 348 11.90 -4.70 17.57
C GLN A 348 11.84 -5.58 18.84
N ILE A 349 12.77 -5.39 19.79
CA ILE A 349 12.81 -6.21 21.00
C ILE A 349 11.59 -5.97 21.89
N PRO A 350 11.16 -4.72 22.21
CA PRO A 350 9.91 -4.47 22.91
C PRO A 350 8.68 -5.02 22.15
N TYR A 351 8.65 -4.90 20.82
CA TYR A 351 7.57 -5.43 20.00
C TYR A 351 7.44 -6.95 20.14
N TRP A 352 8.54 -7.70 20.01
CA TRP A 352 8.58 -9.14 20.18
C TRP A 352 8.10 -9.56 21.58
N ASN A 353 8.59 -8.91 22.62
CA ASN A 353 8.18 -9.19 24.01
C ASN A 353 6.69 -8.95 24.24
N LYS A 354 6.13 -7.90 23.68
CA LYS A 354 4.70 -7.61 23.75
C LYS A 354 3.89 -8.66 22.98
N PHE A 355 4.35 -9.11 21.81
CA PHE A 355 3.73 -10.22 21.08
C PHE A 355 3.67 -11.48 21.96
N LEU A 356 4.78 -11.86 22.58
CA LEU A 356 4.81 -13.00 23.51
C LEU A 356 3.91 -12.84 24.74
N GLN A 357 3.52 -11.63 25.08
CA GLN A 357 2.59 -11.30 26.16
C GLN A 357 1.14 -11.16 25.70
N GLY A 358 0.84 -11.36 24.42
CA GLY A 358 -0.51 -11.27 23.87
C GLY A 358 -1.02 -9.87 23.51
N TYR A 359 -0.13 -8.89 23.40
CA TYR A 359 -0.50 -7.55 22.92
C TYR A 359 -0.79 -7.51 21.42
N TYR A 360 -0.19 -8.42 20.65
CA TYR A 360 -0.29 -8.46 19.20
C TYR A 360 -0.58 -9.86 18.70
N ASP A 361 -1.33 -9.96 17.59
CA ASP A 361 -1.68 -11.21 16.94
C ASP A 361 -0.60 -11.68 15.97
N ALA A 362 0.32 -10.81 15.58
CA ALA A 362 1.44 -11.11 14.70
C ALA A 362 2.69 -10.33 15.11
N SER A 363 3.87 -10.88 14.82
CA SER A 363 5.16 -10.21 14.99
C SER A 363 6.13 -10.63 13.90
N GLY A 364 7.01 -9.72 13.50
CA GLY A 364 8.23 -10.08 12.79
C GLY A 364 9.24 -10.72 13.74
N ILE A 365 10.20 -11.48 13.19
CA ILE A 365 11.32 -12.05 13.91
C ILE A 365 12.56 -11.24 13.56
N ALA A 366 13.09 -10.45 14.50
CA ALA A 366 14.33 -9.72 14.33
C ALA A 366 15.56 -10.65 14.45
N SER A 367 16.72 -10.19 14.00
CA SER A 367 17.95 -10.98 14.13
C SER A 367 18.30 -11.30 15.58
N ASP A 368 18.07 -10.35 16.49
CA ASP A 368 18.35 -10.51 17.91
C ASP A 368 17.43 -11.50 18.64
N THR A 369 16.26 -11.79 18.07
CA THR A 369 15.27 -12.72 18.64
C THR A 369 15.14 -14.00 17.84
N PHE A 370 15.96 -14.17 16.82
CA PHE A 370 15.86 -15.28 15.88
C PHE A 370 15.97 -16.64 16.59
N ASP A 371 17.02 -16.83 17.39
CA ASP A 371 17.30 -18.09 18.07
C ASP A 371 16.25 -18.46 19.15
N GLN A 372 15.47 -17.49 19.63
CA GLN A 372 14.33 -17.78 20.51
C GLN A 372 13.12 -18.32 19.73
N ALA A 373 12.91 -17.80 18.54
CA ALA A 373 11.73 -18.06 17.75
C ALA A 373 11.86 -19.33 16.91
N VAL A 374 13.05 -19.58 16.36
CA VAL A 374 13.27 -20.62 15.34
C VAL A 374 14.46 -21.51 15.68
N GLN A 375 14.45 -22.70 15.10
CA GLN A 375 15.53 -23.67 15.15
C GLN A 375 15.74 -24.28 13.77
N PHE A 376 16.94 -24.75 13.50
CA PHE A 376 17.23 -25.48 12.29
C PHE A 376 16.91 -26.95 12.48
N SER A 377 16.16 -27.56 11.56
CA SER A 377 15.99 -28.99 11.50
C SER A 377 17.31 -29.68 11.10
N GLY A 378 17.42 -30.97 11.35
CA GLY A 378 18.58 -31.75 10.91
C GLY A 378 18.77 -31.79 9.38
N GLN A 379 17.82 -31.29 8.61
CA GLN A 379 17.86 -31.17 7.16
C GLN A 379 18.14 -29.71 6.69
N GLY A 380 18.36 -28.77 7.63
CA GLY A 380 18.65 -27.36 7.32
C GLY A 380 17.41 -26.48 7.17
N ASP A 381 16.20 -27.04 7.27
CA ASP A 381 14.98 -26.24 7.20
C ASP A 381 14.77 -25.44 8.49
N VAL A 382 14.28 -24.21 8.33
CA VAL A 382 13.93 -23.33 9.44
C VAL A 382 12.54 -23.69 9.96
N THR A 383 12.45 -24.04 11.25
CA THR A 383 11.20 -24.38 11.92
C THR A 383 11.07 -23.56 13.21
N LEU A 384 9.84 -23.46 13.74
CA LEU A 384 9.63 -22.85 15.05
C LEU A 384 10.28 -23.67 16.15
N SER A 385 10.79 -22.96 17.19
CA SER A 385 11.23 -23.61 18.42
C SER A 385 10.06 -24.34 19.10
N GLU A 386 10.36 -25.40 19.87
CA GLU A 386 9.33 -26.16 20.57
C GLU A 386 8.45 -25.31 21.50
N ASP A 387 9.03 -24.28 22.13
CA ASP A 387 8.29 -23.38 22.99
C ASP A 387 7.24 -22.58 22.20
N MET A 388 7.59 -22.07 21.03
CA MET A 388 6.65 -21.35 20.18
C MET A 388 5.52 -22.26 19.65
N VAL A 389 5.85 -23.49 19.29
CA VAL A 389 4.84 -24.50 18.89
C VAL A 389 3.89 -24.81 20.04
N LYS A 390 4.40 -25.03 21.27
CA LYS A 390 3.57 -25.27 22.47
C LYS A 390 2.63 -24.10 22.77
N ARG A 391 3.01 -22.89 22.44
CA ARG A 391 2.18 -21.68 22.57
C ARG A 391 1.16 -21.51 21.45
N GLY A 392 1.11 -22.41 20.47
CA GLY A 392 0.18 -22.33 19.33
C GLY A 392 0.56 -21.26 18.30
N ILE A 393 1.81 -20.79 18.31
CA ILE A 393 2.32 -19.85 17.31
C ILE A 393 2.57 -20.59 16.00
N SER A 394 2.26 -19.96 14.88
CA SER A 394 2.56 -20.47 13.55
C SER A 394 3.58 -19.56 12.85
N LEU A 395 4.48 -20.18 12.07
CA LEU A 395 5.44 -19.45 11.25
C LEU A 395 4.91 -19.33 9.82
N GLN A 396 4.83 -18.09 9.34
CA GLN A 396 4.54 -17.81 7.94
C GLN A 396 5.81 -17.23 7.28
N THR A 397 6.22 -17.82 6.17
CA THR A 397 7.35 -17.34 5.38
C THR A 397 6.90 -17.01 3.98
N SER A 398 7.47 -15.96 3.41
CA SER A 398 7.23 -15.56 2.02
C SER A 398 8.48 -14.88 1.44
N LEU A 399 8.63 -14.98 0.13
CA LEU A 399 9.64 -14.18 -0.58
C LEU A 399 9.18 -12.73 -0.63
N ALA A 400 10.01 -11.83 -0.11
CA ALA A 400 9.76 -10.40 -0.23
C ALA A 400 9.99 -9.95 -1.67
N THR A 401 9.15 -9.04 -2.16
CA THR A 401 9.31 -8.40 -3.48
C THR A 401 10.22 -7.17 -3.44
N SER A 402 11.06 -7.09 -2.41
CA SER A 402 12.00 -5.98 -2.19
C SER A 402 13.41 -6.40 -2.53
N VAL A 403 14.15 -5.49 -3.15
CA VAL A 403 15.58 -5.63 -3.42
C VAL A 403 16.34 -4.58 -2.62
N PHE A 404 17.30 -5.03 -1.82
CA PHE A 404 18.24 -4.14 -1.13
C PHE A 404 19.49 -4.01 -1.99
N TYR A 405 19.98 -2.80 -2.16
CA TYR A 405 21.13 -2.52 -3.02
C TYR A 405 22.00 -1.42 -2.46
N MET A 406 23.29 -1.47 -2.82
CA MET A 406 24.23 -0.39 -2.62
C MET A 406 24.33 0.41 -3.92
N GLY A 407 24.01 1.70 -3.86
CA GLY A 407 24.08 2.61 -5.00
C GLY A 407 25.34 3.44 -4.99
N PHE A 408 25.90 3.70 -6.18
CA PHE A 408 27.01 4.64 -6.36
C PHE A 408 26.47 6.02 -6.74
N ASN A 409 26.98 7.08 -6.10
CA ASN A 409 26.70 8.44 -6.54
C ASN A 409 27.45 8.73 -7.86
N MET A 410 26.72 8.67 -8.96
CA MET A 410 27.28 8.89 -10.30
C MET A 410 27.70 10.34 -10.57
N LEU A 411 27.37 11.28 -9.69
CA LEU A 411 27.84 12.68 -9.74
C LEU A 411 29.19 12.87 -9.00
N ASP A 412 29.63 11.88 -8.22
CA ASP A 412 30.92 11.92 -7.56
C ASP A 412 32.05 11.80 -8.59
N PRO A 413 33.09 12.67 -8.54
CA PRO A 413 34.13 12.69 -9.54
C PRO A 413 35.01 11.43 -9.55
N LEU A 414 35.08 10.70 -8.42
CA LEU A 414 35.91 9.50 -8.30
C LEU A 414 35.15 8.23 -8.76
N VAL A 415 33.97 8.00 -8.20
CA VAL A 415 33.17 6.79 -8.47
C VAL A 415 32.20 6.96 -9.65
N GLY A 416 31.76 8.17 -9.94
CA GLY A 416 30.80 8.45 -11.02
C GLY A 416 31.43 8.47 -12.41
N GLY A 417 32.72 8.83 -12.50
CA GLY A 417 33.45 8.85 -13.77
C GLY A 417 33.09 10.05 -14.63
N GLN A 418 32.94 11.21 -14.01
CA GLN A 418 32.85 12.50 -14.73
C GLN A 418 34.18 12.78 -15.42
N GLY A 419 34.17 13.30 -16.65
CA GLY A 419 35.39 13.69 -17.38
C GLY A 419 35.64 12.87 -18.66
N ASP A 420 36.94 12.65 -18.99
CA ASP A 420 37.34 11.95 -20.19
C ASP A 420 37.16 10.42 -20.12
N ASP A 421 37.44 9.72 -21.21
CA ASP A 421 37.28 8.27 -21.31
C ASP A 421 38.16 7.50 -20.31
N GLN A 422 39.35 8.04 -19.99
CA GLN A 422 40.26 7.41 -19.03
C GLN A 422 39.70 7.50 -17.61
N MET A 423 39.13 8.63 -17.24
CA MET A 423 38.49 8.82 -15.94
C MET A 423 37.25 7.94 -15.81
N ARG A 424 36.39 7.88 -16.85
CA ARG A 424 35.24 6.99 -16.89
C ARG A 424 35.62 5.51 -16.72
N GLU A 425 36.66 5.05 -17.38
CA GLU A 425 37.12 3.66 -17.27
C GLU A 425 37.73 3.37 -15.89
N ARG A 426 38.45 4.30 -15.29
CA ARG A 426 38.97 4.15 -13.90
C ARG A 426 37.84 4.03 -12.90
N ALA A 427 36.83 4.90 -13.00
CA ALA A 427 35.64 4.86 -12.14
C ALA A 427 34.83 3.56 -12.31
N ARG A 428 34.67 3.09 -13.57
CA ARG A 428 34.04 1.79 -13.85
C ARG A 428 34.80 0.63 -13.17
N LYS A 429 36.12 0.60 -13.28
CA LYS A 429 36.95 -0.43 -12.62
C LYS A 429 36.87 -0.36 -11.10
N LEU A 430 36.79 0.86 -10.53
CA LEU A 430 36.63 1.04 -9.09
C LEU A 430 35.26 0.48 -8.62
N ARG A 431 34.15 0.84 -9.28
CA ARG A 431 32.83 0.27 -8.96
C ARG A 431 32.82 -1.26 -9.08
N LEU A 432 33.44 -1.81 -10.12
CA LEU A 432 33.55 -3.25 -10.30
C LEU A 432 34.37 -3.91 -9.16
N ALA A 433 35.48 -3.31 -8.75
CA ALA A 433 36.28 -3.81 -7.63
C ALA A 433 35.48 -3.83 -6.32
N VAL A 434 34.70 -2.79 -6.06
CA VAL A 434 33.78 -2.76 -4.89
C VAL A 434 32.72 -3.86 -4.99
N THR A 435 32.13 -4.06 -6.16
CA THR A 435 31.14 -5.12 -6.38
C THR A 435 31.71 -6.52 -6.12
N ILE A 436 32.93 -6.78 -6.55
CA ILE A 436 33.61 -8.07 -6.32
C ILE A 436 33.97 -8.27 -4.85
N ALA A 437 34.27 -7.19 -4.13
CA ALA A 437 34.68 -7.25 -2.72
C ALA A 437 33.49 -7.48 -1.75
N VAL A 438 32.24 -7.33 -2.20
CA VAL A 438 31.04 -7.56 -1.37
C VAL A 438 30.63 -9.01 -1.50
N ASP A 439 30.79 -9.78 -0.43
CA ASP A 439 30.23 -11.12 -0.30
C ASP A 439 28.78 -11.04 0.16
N GLN A 440 27.85 -11.28 -0.76
CA GLN A 440 26.42 -11.19 -0.49
C GLN A 440 25.92 -12.36 0.38
N GLU A 441 26.45 -13.55 0.16
CA GLU A 441 26.10 -14.76 0.91
C GLU A 441 26.56 -14.64 2.37
N GLU A 442 27.79 -14.17 2.60
CA GLU A 442 28.32 -13.92 3.94
C GLU A 442 27.49 -12.84 4.65
N PHE A 443 27.15 -11.74 3.95
CA PHE A 443 26.31 -10.69 4.49
C PHE A 443 24.91 -11.23 4.89
N ILE A 444 24.28 -12.03 4.04
CA ILE A 444 22.97 -12.64 4.32
C ILE A 444 23.07 -13.59 5.51
N SER A 445 24.12 -14.41 5.56
CA SER A 445 24.36 -15.36 6.66
C SER A 445 24.51 -14.63 8.00
N ILE A 446 25.40 -13.63 8.07
CA ILE A 446 25.75 -12.96 9.33
C ILE A 446 24.66 -11.98 9.79
N PHE A 447 24.20 -11.10 8.90
CA PHE A 447 23.32 -9.99 9.29
C PHE A 447 21.83 -10.27 9.12
N ARG A 448 21.48 -11.32 8.35
CA ARG A 448 20.08 -11.68 8.06
C ARG A 448 19.70 -13.07 8.56
N ASN A 449 20.61 -13.76 9.27
CA ASN A 449 20.42 -15.15 9.72
C ASN A 449 19.98 -16.09 8.58
N GLY A 450 20.58 -15.96 7.41
CA GLY A 450 20.26 -16.72 6.21
C GLY A 450 18.93 -16.32 5.51
N ARG A 451 18.23 -15.27 5.97
CA ARG A 451 16.95 -14.82 5.41
C ARG A 451 17.15 -13.84 4.26
N GLY A 452 17.42 -14.37 3.10
CA GLY A 452 17.60 -13.58 1.88
C GLY A 452 18.14 -14.45 0.75
N LEU A 453 18.09 -13.88 -0.45
CA LEU A 453 18.70 -14.48 -1.64
C LEU A 453 19.64 -13.44 -2.26
N PRO A 454 20.82 -13.83 -2.73
CA PRO A 454 21.66 -12.96 -3.54
C PRO A 454 20.88 -12.45 -4.74
N SER A 455 20.92 -11.14 -4.98
CA SER A 455 20.20 -10.56 -6.11
C SER A 455 21.08 -10.54 -7.35
N HIS A 456 20.67 -11.23 -8.40
CA HIS A 456 21.35 -11.24 -9.70
C HIS A 456 20.85 -10.15 -10.64
N GLY A 457 19.84 -9.37 -10.24
CA GLY A 457 19.27 -8.28 -11.03
C GLY A 457 18.30 -7.43 -10.22
N PRO A 458 17.73 -6.38 -10.84
CA PRO A 458 16.85 -5.45 -10.14
C PRO A 458 15.41 -5.97 -9.96
N VAL A 459 15.05 -7.10 -10.57
CA VAL A 459 13.70 -7.68 -10.51
C VAL A 459 13.68 -8.81 -9.49
N PRO A 460 12.93 -8.69 -8.39
CA PRO A 460 12.88 -9.73 -7.36
C PRO A 460 12.00 -10.92 -7.78
N PRO A 461 12.13 -12.08 -7.09
CA PRO A 461 11.26 -13.23 -7.31
C PRO A 461 9.78 -12.88 -7.18
N GLY A 462 8.93 -13.53 -7.97
CA GLY A 462 7.48 -13.32 -8.00
C GLY A 462 7.02 -12.14 -8.86
N ILE A 463 7.92 -11.32 -9.36
CA ILE A 463 7.63 -10.22 -10.29
C ILE A 463 7.82 -10.68 -11.73
N PHE A 464 6.92 -10.26 -12.61
CA PHE A 464 7.04 -10.55 -14.05
C PHE A 464 8.38 -10.06 -14.62
N GLY A 465 9.11 -10.95 -15.29
CA GLY A 465 10.43 -10.68 -15.82
C GLY A 465 11.58 -11.10 -14.89
N TYR A 466 11.29 -11.60 -13.68
CA TYR A 466 12.29 -12.25 -12.86
C TYR A 466 12.89 -13.46 -13.59
N ARG A 467 14.18 -13.62 -13.44
CA ARG A 467 14.91 -14.81 -13.89
C ARG A 467 15.63 -15.41 -12.69
N ASP A 468 15.41 -16.69 -12.47
CA ASP A 468 16.29 -17.45 -11.60
C ASP A 468 17.73 -17.38 -12.12
N ALA A 469 18.70 -17.57 -11.24
CA ALA A 469 20.08 -17.66 -11.62
C ALA A 469 20.24 -18.71 -12.73
N ASP A 470 20.55 -18.23 -13.92
CA ASP A 470 20.95 -19.03 -15.06
C ASP A 470 22.30 -18.54 -15.60
N ALA A 471 22.93 -19.28 -16.49
CA ALA A 471 24.24 -18.92 -17.05
C ALA A 471 24.28 -17.52 -17.71
N LYS A 472 23.14 -16.90 -17.99
CA LYS A 472 23.04 -15.56 -18.60
C LYS A 472 22.53 -14.50 -17.60
N GLY A 473 21.91 -14.93 -16.51
CA GLY A 473 21.31 -14.07 -15.49
C GLY A 473 22.20 -13.76 -14.30
N ILE A 474 23.30 -14.48 -14.10
CA ILE A 474 24.25 -14.21 -13.02
C ILE A 474 25.18 -13.04 -13.34
N ASN A 475 25.69 -12.38 -12.28
CA ASN A 475 26.75 -11.40 -12.44
C ASN A 475 28.09 -12.11 -12.77
N PRO A 476 28.60 -12.03 -14.01
CA PRO A 476 29.80 -12.80 -14.44
C PRO A 476 31.12 -12.32 -13.82
N TYR A 477 31.09 -11.21 -13.06
CA TYR A 477 32.26 -10.69 -12.34
C TYR A 477 32.37 -11.22 -10.91
N VAL A 478 31.28 -11.79 -10.39
CA VAL A 478 31.19 -12.32 -9.02
C VAL A 478 30.99 -13.83 -9.03
N TYR A 479 30.19 -14.33 -9.97
CA TYR A 479 29.84 -15.75 -10.04
C TYR A 479 30.32 -16.40 -11.33
N GLU A 480 30.69 -17.65 -11.24
CA GLU A 480 30.90 -18.53 -12.37
C GLU A 480 29.80 -19.59 -12.42
N TRP A 481 29.26 -19.84 -13.61
CA TRP A 481 28.24 -20.87 -13.78
C TRP A 481 28.88 -22.24 -13.92
N ARG A 482 28.77 -23.08 -12.89
CA ARG A 482 29.31 -24.46 -12.86
C ARG A 482 28.25 -25.44 -12.40
N ASN A 483 28.21 -26.61 -13.04
CA ASN A 483 27.32 -27.73 -12.66
C ASN A 483 25.83 -27.38 -12.59
N GLY A 484 25.38 -26.36 -13.31
CA GLY A 484 23.98 -25.95 -13.32
C GLY A 484 23.59 -24.92 -12.26
N GLU A 485 24.56 -24.35 -11.53
CA GLU A 485 24.36 -23.37 -10.48
C GLU A 485 25.46 -22.28 -10.45
N PRO A 486 25.21 -21.09 -9.91
CA PRO A 486 26.24 -20.09 -9.66
C PRO A 486 27.17 -20.53 -8.52
N GLN A 487 28.47 -20.37 -8.71
CA GLN A 487 29.51 -20.66 -7.71
C GLN A 487 30.48 -19.51 -7.59
#